data_19ea3ce562f4ab79c120e981d6e3fc8a
#
_entry.id   19ea3ce562f4ab79c120e981d6e3fc8a
#
_cell.length_a   1.000
_cell.length_b   1.000
_cell.length_c   1.000
_cell.angle_alpha   90.00
_cell.angle_beta   90.00
_cell.angle_gamma   90.00
#
_symmetry.space_group_name_H-M   'P 1'
#
loop_
_entity.id
_entity.type
_entity.pdbx_description
1 polymer ?
#
loop_
_entity_poly.entity_id
_entity_poly.type
_entity_poly.pdbx_seq_one_letter_code
_entity_poly.pdbx_strand_id
1 'polypeptide(L)'
;MTDASPPILQLATKLKKNHHAIYLGRQDGHPIFGSSEDHLLVIGPPRSGKTSRILTPTVACHPGPVIAVSTRPDLLADSVAARRTIASHYGGTVQQLSLAGSHIEPGLATVRWNLTDGCDQWETARDRAATVVAAAVPPAHGTDTIWRDSASVALSGCLHAAKLLGHSDARMASYIRSADLHYYQNSITRRYHKADTNQRHPAAQSFDWLSNDRVIAPNTRSSVFFVLSQQVLSAFDYKTVEAEPQRAIKFVSSAASTMYMTIPNERRQQAAPLVSAFIEAVVAAWRQQRRAHAREDDATLLLVLDEAANISPLPSLAGLLTSGAGDGIQVVFALQEPSQSKAWGDDAGAVLSGSRLLSILPGVRDEEYLANLAQLSHKEVAYDLNVIVSPEWVGGDRYATAERLIQERQYIERQLRGEPSRRHHFLRLKAAQPVARQRRRDGIRCIEDDTANVLSVLEE
;
A
#
# COMPACT_ATOMS: atom_id res chain seq x y z
N MET A 1 29.31 11.53 -30.90
CA MET A 1 28.43 11.98 -29.81
C MET A 1 27.83 10.73 -29.25
N THR A 2 28.37 10.24 -28.14
CA THR A 2 27.82 9.09 -27.43
C THR A 2 26.58 9.57 -26.70
N ASP A 3 25.40 9.19 -27.22
CA ASP A 3 24.12 9.45 -26.62
C ASP A 3 24.00 8.56 -25.36
N ALA A 4 24.61 9.03 -24.27
CA ALA A 4 24.56 8.32 -22.99
C ALA A 4 23.16 8.53 -22.42
N SER A 5 22.37 7.46 -22.41
CA SER A 5 21.03 7.46 -21.76
C SER A 5 21.12 8.08 -20.36
N PRO A 6 20.14 8.90 -19.95
CA PRO A 6 20.10 9.48 -18.62
C PRO A 6 20.37 8.44 -17.52
N PRO A 7 21.11 8.76 -16.46
CA PRO A 7 21.45 7.81 -15.40
C PRO A 7 20.24 7.11 -14.79
N ILE A 8 19.10 7.80 -14.69
CA ILE A 8 17.85 7.20 -14.21
C ILE A 8 17.35 6.07 -15.12
N LEU A 9 17.49 6.21 -16.44
CA LEU A 9 17.12 5.15 -17.38
C LEU A 9 18.08 3.97 -17.32
N GLN A 10 19.37 4.22 -17.07
CA GLN A 10 20.36 3.15 -16.87
C GLN A 10 20.01 2.32 -15.64
N LEU A 11 19.62 2.98 -14.53
CA LEU A 11 19.19 2.31 -13.31
C LEU A 11 17.87 1.56 -13.53
N ALA A 12 16.86 2.17 -14.15
CA ALA A 12 15.60 1.53 -14.50
C ALA A 12 15.81 0.30 -15.41
N THR A 13 16.73 0.38 -16.37
CA THR A 13 17.08 -0.74 -17.24
C THR A 13 17.72 -1.90 -16.45
N LYS A 14 18.60 -1.60 -15.47
CA LYS A 14 19.16 -2.61 -14.59
C LYS A 14 18.06 -3.29 -13.75
N LEU A 15 17.12 -2.51 -13.19
CA LEU A 15 15.97 -3.04 -12.46
C LEU A 15 15.09 -3.91 -13.34
N LYS A 16 14.82 -3.50 -14.57
CA LYS A 16 14.04 -4.31 -15.53
C LYS A 16 14.71 -5.64 -15.81
N LYS A 17 16.03 -5.66 -16.01
CA LYS A 17 16.83 -6.89 -16.19
C LYS A 17 16.83 -7.80 -14.95
N ASN A 18 16.61 -7.24 -13.75
CA ASN A 18 16.48 -7.98 -12.50
C ASN A 18 14.99 -8.22 -12.13
N HIS A 19 14.13 -8.42 -13.14
CA HIS A 19 12.71 -8.70 -12.96
C HIS A 19 11.99 -7.67 -12.10
N HIS A 20 12.28 -6.36 -12.33
CA HIS A 20 11.67 -5.25 -11.60
C HIS A 20 11.88 -5.30 -10.06
N ALA A 21 13.03 -5.73 -9.62
CA ALA A 21 13.39 -5.77 -8.20
C ALA A 21 13.30 -4.40 -7.52
N ILE A 22 13.12 -4.38 -6.20
CA ILE A 22 13.13 -3.13 -5.41
C ILE A 22 14.55 -2.57 -5.33
N TYR A 23 14.72 -1.29 -5.63
CA TYR A 23 15.98 -0.59 -5.42
C TYR A 23 16.18 -0.27 -3.94
N LEU A 24 17.32 -0.65 -3.39
CA LEU A 24 17.62 -0.51 -1.96
C LEU A 24 18.68 0.55 -1.66
N GLY A 25 19.38 1.08 -2.68
CA GLY A 25 20.47 2.03 -2.52
C GLY A 25 21.76 1.56 -3.17
N ARG A 26 22.90 2.06 -2.69
CA ARG A 26 24.23 1.69 -3.18
C ARG A 26 25.10 1.13 -2.07
N GLN A 27 26.02 0.27 -2.46
CA GLN A 27 27.13 -0.17 -1.64
C GLN A 27 28.40 -0.09 -2.47
N ASP A 28 29.41 0.62 -1.98
CA ASP A 28 30.69 0.84 -2.68
C ASP A 28 30.48 1.36 -4.12
N GLY A 29 29.52 2.29 -4.30
CA GLY A 29 29.15 2.86 -5.61
C GLY A 29 28.30 1.95 -6.51
N HIS A 30 28.02 0.69 -6.11
CA HIS A 30 27.23 -0.26 -6.88
C HIS A 30 25.78 -0.32 -6.40
N PRO A 31 24.78 -0.26 -7.29
CA PRO A 31 23.38 -0.35 -6.90
C PRO A 31 23.06 -1.71 -6.31
N ILE A 32 22.29 -1.71 -5.22
CA ILE A 32 21.79 -2.89 -4.52
C ILE A 32 20.29 -3.03 -4.80
N PHE A 33 19.88 -4.25 -5.08
CA PHE A 33 18.50 -4.60 -5.37
C PHE A 33 18.01 -5.71 -4.45
N GLY A 34 16.75 -5.67 -4.11
CA GLY A 34 16.02 -6.83 -3.59
C GLY A 34 15.78 -7.87 -4.69
N SER A 35 14.83 -8.74 -4.47
CA SER A 35 14.32 -9.65 -5.48
C SER A 35 12.96 -9.16 -5.98
N SER A 36 12.49 -9.65 -7.13
CA SER A 36 11.14 -9.39 -7.63
C SER A 36 10.03 -9.91 -6.70
N GLU A 37 10.37 -10.86 -5.84
CA GLU A 37 9.46 -11.45 -4.87
C GLU A 37 9.50 -10.78 -3.49
N ASP A 38 10.34 -9.76 -3.32
CA ASP A 38 10.50 -9.11 -2.02
C ASP A 38 9.47 -7.97 -1.87
N HIS A 39 8.96 -7.83 -0.65
CA HIS A 39 8.27 -6.64 -0.16
C HIS A 39 9.16 -5.94 0.86
N LEU A 40 9.05 -4.62 0.99
CA LEU A 40 9.88 -3.83 1.89
C LEU A 40 9.04 -3.11 2.94
N LEU A 41 9.32 -3.40 4.20
CA LEU A 41 8.83 -2.63 5.33
C LEU A 41 9.90 -1.61 5.75
N VAL A 42 9.50 -0.36 5.87
CA VAL A 42 10.34 0.75 6.34
C VAL A 42 9.82 1.24 7.69
N ILE A 43 10.63 1.14 8.75
CA ILE A 43 10.26 1.63 10.07
C ILE A 43 11.18 2.78 10.46
N GLY A 44 10.58 3.88 10.91
CA GLY A 44 11.34 5.03 11.40
C GLY A 44 10.44 6.17 11.85
N PRO A 45 10.87 6.95 12.87
CA PRO A 45 10.09 8.07 13.39
C PRO A 45 9.91 9.18 12.34
N PRO A 46 9.07 10.20 12.60
CA PRO A 46 8.99 11.38 11.77
C PRO A 46 10.37 12.02 11.56
N ARG A 47 10.63 12.51 10.34
CA ARG A 47 11.90 13.16 9.92
C ARG A 47 13.13 12.24 9.96
N SER A 48 12.98 10.92 10.02
CA SER A 48 14.10 9.98 9.92
C SER A 48 14.63 9.78 8.48
N GLY A 49 13.95 10.31 7.47
CA GLY A 49 14.33 10.19 6.07
C GLY A 49 13.64 9.04 5.32
N LYS A 50 12.57 8.43 5.86
CA LYS A 50 11.84 7.35 5.17
C LYS A 50 11.48 7.74 3.73
N THR A 51 10.81 8.88 3.58
CA THR A 51 10.34 9.34 2.27
C THR A 51 11.51 9.66 1.35
N SER A 52 12.42 10.57 1.76
CA SER A 52 13.50 11.06 0.90
C SER A 52 14.56 10.02 0.56
N ARG A 53 14.92 9.13 1.50
CA ARG A 53 16.04 8.21 1.34
C ARG A 53 15.66 6.85 0.77
N ILE A 54 14.40 6.43 0.96
CA ILE A 54 13.97 5.09 0.56
C ILE A 54 12.82 5.16 -0.43
N LEU A 55 11.70 5.82 -0.06
CA LEU A 55 10.51 5.78 -0.90
C LEU A 55 10.69 6.54 -2.20
N THR A 56 11.25 7.75 -2.15
CA THR A 56 11.47 8.59 -3.35
C THR A 56 12.39 7.91 -4.38
N PRO A 57 13.59 7.41 -4.03
CA PRO A 57 14.43 6.69 -4.98
C PRO A 57 13.75 5.43 -5.54
N THR A 58 13.01 4.69 -4.70
CA THR A 58 12.28 3.50 -5.13
C THR A 58 11.21 3.84 -6.17
N VAL A 59 10.40 4.88 -5.93
CA VAL A 59 9.43 5.38 -6.90
C VAL A 59 10.12 5.86 -8.17
N ALA A 60 11.15 6.69 -8.02
CA ALA A 60 11.82 7.37 -9.13
C ALA A 60 12.40 6.41 -10.16
N CYS A 61 12.99 5.28 -9.74
CA CYS A 61 13.73 4.39 -10.63
C CYS A 61 12.97 3.13 -11.06
N HIS A 62 11.76 2.85 -10.51
CA HIS A 62 11.02 1.64 -10.86
C HIS A 62 10.59 1.65 -12.34
N PRO A 63 10.90 0.60 -13.12
CA PRO A 63 10.62 0.59 -14.56
C PRO A 63 9.16 0.28 -14.93
N GLY A 64 8.38 -0.27 -14.00
CA GLY A 64 6.97 -0.66 -14.17
C GLY A 64 5.98 0.39 -13.66
N PRO A 65 4.70 0.02 -13.58
CA PRO A 65 3.65 0.88 -13.03
C PRO A 65 3.82 1.08 -11.52
N VAL A 66 3.51 2.30 -11.04
CA VAL A 66 3.67 2.71 -9.64
C VAL A 66 2.40 3.37 -9.13
N ILE A 67 1.97 2.99 -7.93
CA ILE A 67 1.05 3.77 -7.11
C ILE A 67 1.84 4.31 -5.92
N ALA A 68 1.89 5.62 -5.76
CA ALA A 68 2.61 6.29 -4.69
C ALA A 68 1.65 7.14 -3.85
N VAL A 69 1.55 6.81 -2.57
CA VAL A 69 0.66 7.45 -1.60
C VAL A 69 1.47 8.08 -0.49
N SER A 70 1.26 9.37 -0.23
CA SER A 70 1.94 10.09 0.86
C SER A 70 1.04 11.18 1.43
N THR A 71 1.31 11.57 2.69
CA THR A 71 0.70 12.77 3.30
C THR A 71 1.42 14.06 2.92
N ARG A 72 2.59 13.97 2.29
CA ARG A 72 3.43 15.10 1.94
C ARG A 72 3.65 15.18 0.44
N PRO A 73 3.77 16.40 -0.12
CA PRO A 73 4.04 16.58 -1.54
C PRO A 73 5.46 16.14 -1.96
N ASP A 74 6.40 16.03 -1.00
CA ASP A 74 7.82 15.75 -1.24
C ASP A 74 8.00 14.49 -2.11
N LEU A 75 7.30 13.39 -1.81
CA LEU A 75 7.40 12.15 -2.58
C LEU A 75 7.07 12.35 -4.07
N LEU A 76 6.02 13.13 -4.35
CA LEU A 76 5.64 13.48 -5.71
C LEU A 76 6.66 14.45 -6.32
N ALA A 77 6.93 15.58 -5.65
CA ALA A 77 7.79 16.65 -6.17
C ALA A 77 9.18 16.10 -6.55
N ASP A 78 9.78 15.27 -5.68
CA ASP A 78 11.14 14.77 -5.86
C ASP A 78 11.24 13.57 -6.84
N SER A 79 10.12 12.93 -7.22
CA SER A 79 10.16 11.76 -8.12
C SER A 79 9.46 11.98 -9.46
N VAL A 80 8.65 13.01 -9.63
CA VAL A 80 7.80 13.20 -10.81
C VAL A 80 8.61 13.36 -12.12
N ALA A 81 9.72 14.07 -12.08
CA ALA A 81 10.56 14.28 -13.26
C ALA A 81 11.18 12.96 -13.75
N ALA A 82 11.72 12.13 -12.84
CA ALA A 82 12.22 10.80 -13.16
C ALA A 82 11.11 9.89 -13.70
N ARG A 83 9.93 9.92 -13.10
CA ARG A 83 8.78 9.14 -13.58
C ARG A 83 8.33 9.55 -14.98
N ARG A 84 8.34 10.86 -15.29
CA ARG A 84 8.05 11.34 -16.65
C ARG A 84 9.08 10.81 -17.66
N THR A 85 10.36 10.82 -17.32
CA THR A 85 11.44 10.27 -18.17
C THR A 85 11.23 8.77 -18.41
N ILE A 86 10.95 8.00 -17.38
CA ILE A 86 10.70 6.55 -17.47
C ILE A 86 9.43 6.26 -18.27
N ALA A 87 8.34 6.97 -18.01
CA ALA A 87 7.08 6.82 -18.74
C ALA A 87 7.22 7.16 -20.22
N SER A 88 8.01 8.19 -20.55
CA SER A 88 8.31 8.54 -21.94
C SER A 88 9.12 7.46 -22.66
N HIS A 89 10.03 6.79 -21.96
CA HIS A 89 10.92 5.76 -22.54
C HIS A 89 10.24 4.40 -22.68
N TYR A 90 9.51 3.94 -21.66
CA TYR A 90 8.87 2.61 -21.64
C TYR A 90 7.39 2.63 -22.02
N GLY A 91 6.82 3.78 -22.28
CA GLY A 91 5.39 3.99 -22.49
C GLY A 91 4.64 4.09 -21.16
N GLY A 92 3.78 5.07 -21.02
CA GLY A 92 2.97 5.26 -19.83
C GLY A 92 2.57 6.70 -19.60
N THR A 93 1.88 6.95 -18.50
CA THR A 93 1.42 8.28 -18.10
C THR A 93 1.76 8.52 -16.63
N VAL A 94 2.05 9.78 -16.30
CA VAL A 94 2.22 10.21 -14.91
C VAL A 94 1.04 11.09 -14.55
N GLN A 95 0.28 10.67 -13.55
CA GLN A 95 -1.00 11.27 -13.19
C GLN A 95 -1.13 11.40 -11.68
N GLN A 96 -2.01 12.27 -11.25
CA GLN A 96 -2.37 12.45 -9.85
C GLN A 96 -3.86 12.22 -9.65
N LEU A 97 -4.22 11.39 -8.67
CA LEU A 97 -5.62 11.28 -8.26
C LEU A 97 -6.01 12.55 -7.51
N SER A 98 -7.02 13.25 -8.03
CA SER A 98 -7.52 14.48 -7.45
C SER A 98 -8.37 14.18 -6.23
N LEU A 99 -7.85 14.54 -5.05
CA LEU A 99 -8.54 14.43 -3.77
C LEU A 99 -8.74 15.83 -3.18
N ALA A 100 -9.82 16.04 -2.44
CA ALA A 100 -10.14 17.37 -1.89
C ALA A 100 -9.06 17.86 -0.92
N GLY A 101 -8.55 19.07 -1.15
CA GLY A 101 -7.49 19.67 -0.36
C GLY A 101 -6.08 19.12 -0.66
N SER A 102 -5.92 18.21 -1.62
CA SER A 102 -4.62 17.73 -2.06
C SER A 102 -3.83 18.84 -2.75
N HIS A 103 -2.52 18.80 -2.58
CA HIS A 103 -1.62 19.56 -3.43
C HIS A 103 -1.72 19.01 -4.86
N ILE A 104 -1.96 19.88 -5.81
CA ILE A 104 -1.96 19.54 -7.24
C ILE A 104 -0.65 20.05 -7.84
N GLU A 105 0.14 19.12 -8.37
CA GLU A 105 1.41 19.44 -8.99
C GLU A 105 1.19 20.13 -10.34
N PRO A 106 1.76 21.35 -10.56
CA PRO A 106 1.62 22.06 -11.81
C PRO A 106 2.04 21.23 -13.02
N GLY A 107 1.19 21.22 -14.06
CA GLY A 107 1.48 20.49 -15.29
C GLY A 107 1.38 18.96 -15.18
N LEU A 108 0.86 18.44 -14.07
CA LEU A 108 0.53 17.01 -13.94
C LEU A 108 -0.95 16.78 -14.25
N ALA A 109 -1.24 15.77 -15.07
CA ALA A 109 -2.63 15.40 -15.37
C ALA A 109 -3.32 14.88 -14.11
N THR A 110 -4.49 15.43 -13.83
CA THR A 110 -5.34 14.98 -12.72
C THR A 110 -6.41 14.02 -13.21
N VAL A 111 -6.70 12.99 -12.43
CA VAL A 111 -7.74 12.01 -12.72
C VAL A 111 -8.75 11.93 -11.59
N ARG A 112 -9.97 11.55 -11.93
CA ARG A 112 -11.06 11.31 -10.99
C ARG A 112 -11.38 9.82 -10.92
N TRP A 113 -11.75 9.39 -9.76
CA TRP A 113 -12.28 8.05 -9.52
C TRP A 113 -13.43 8.12 -8.52
N ASN A 114 -14.51 7.39 -8.79
CA ASN A 114 -15.67 7.31 -7.92
C ASN A 114 -15.76 5.94 -7.26
N LEU A 115 -16.24 5.92 -6.02
CA LEU A 115 -16.45 4.66 -5.29
C LEU A 115 -17.47 3.74 -5.99
N THR A 116 -18.37 4.31 -6.78
CA THR A 116 -19.35 3.56 -7.58
C THR A 116 -18.80 3.01 -8.89
N ASP A 117 -17.56 3.35 -9.30
CA ASP A 117 -17.00 2.88 -10.58
C ASP A 117 -16.78 1.36 -10.59
N GLY A 118 -17.39 0.67 -11.57
CA GLY A 118 -17.36 -0.79 -11.68
C GLY A 118 -18.37 -1.53 -10.79
N CYS A 119 -19.13 -0.83 -9.93
CA CYS A 119 -20.12 -1.42 -9.03
C CYS A 119 -21.42 -1.86 -9.73
N ASP A 120 -21.51 -1.77 -11.08
CA ASP A 120 -22.50 -2.50 -11.87
C ASP A 120 -22.33 -4.02 -11.76
N GLN A 121 -21.14 -4.49 -11.41
CA GLN A 121 -20.89 -5.87 -11.00
C GLN A 121 -21.10 -5.98 -9.49
N TRP A 122 -21.91 -6.95 -9.08
CA TRP A 122 -22.26 -7.14 -7.66
C TRP A 122 -21.02 -7.46 -6.80
N GLU A 123 -20.16 -8.34 -7.28
CA GLU A 123 -18.93 -8.75 -6.59
C GLU A 123 -18.02 -7.53 -6.33
N THR A 124 -17.89 -6.64 -7.31
CA THR A 124 -17.12 -5.40 -7.16
C THR A 124 -17.73 -4.48 -6.11
N ALA A 125 -19.05 -4.36 -6.08
CA ALA A 125 -19.74 -3.53 -5.09
C ALA A 125 -19.57 -4.09 -3.66
N ARG A 126 -19.67 -5.41 -3.52
CA ARG A 126 -19.47 -6.11 -2.24
C ARG A 126 -18.05 -5.96 -1.71
N ASP A 127 -17.06 -6.24 -2.54
CA ASP A 127 -15.65 -6.20 -2.14
C ASP A 127 -15.22 -4.76 -1.83
N ARG A 128 -15.73 -3.80 -2.58
CA ARG A 128 -15.50 -2.37 -2.32
C ARG A 128 -16.12 -1.91 -1.02
N ALA A 129 -17.36 -2.29 -0.75
CA ALA A 129 -18.02 -1.98 0.51
C ALA A 129 -17.24 -2.54 1.71
N ALA A 130 -16.79 -3.79 1.62
CA ALA A 130 -15.95 -4.40 2.64
C ALA A 130 -14.66 -3.62 2.88
N THR A 131 -13.96 -3.22 1.82
CA THR A 131 -12.74 -2.41 1.90
C THR A 131 -12.99 -1.05 2.54
N VAL A 132 -14.02 -0.33 2.07
CA VAL A 132 -14.36 1.01 2.58
C VAL A 132 -14.70 0.97 4.06
N VAL A 133 -15.54 0.02 4.47
CA VAL A 133 -15.94 -0.14 5.88
C VAL A 133 -14.75 -0.57 6.73
N ALA A 134 -13.93 -1.50 6.25
CA ALA A 134 -12.75 -1.96 6.97
C ALA A 134 -11.72 -0.85 7.20
N ALA A 135 -11.54 0.05 6.22
CA ALA A 135 -10.62 1.18 6.34
C ALA A 135 -11.19 2.36 7.15
N ALA A 136 -12.52 2.52 7.18
CA ALA A 136 -13.21 3.57 7.93
C ALA A 136 -13.41 3.24 9.41
N VAL A 137 -13.63 1.95 9.71
CA VAL A 137 -13.97 1.47 11.06
C VAL A 137 -12.81 0.65 11.59
N PRO A 138 -12.11 1.12 12.64
CA PRO A 138 -11.00 0.38 13.22
C PRO A 138 -11.38 -1.07 13.55
N PRO A 139 -10.41 -2.00 13.56
CA PRO A 139 -10.64 -3.36 14.01
C PRO A 139 -11.21 -3.35 15.44
N ALA A 140 -12.32 -4.04 15.63
CA ALA A 140 -13.00 -4.10 16.90
C ALA A 140 -13.17 -5.57 17.32
N HIS A 141 -13.29 -5.81 18.62
CA HIS A 141 -13.50 -7.14 19.18
C HIS A 141 -14.96 -7.31 19.64
N GLY A 142 -15.48 -8.51 19.51
CA GLY A 142 -16.80 -8.84 20.04
C GLY A 142 -17.97 -8.35 19.18
N THR A 143 -18.99 -7.73 19.81
CA THR A 143 -20.23 -7.31 19.14
C THR A 143 -20.05 -6.23 18.07
N ASP A 144 -18.95 -5.50 18.10
CA ASP A 144 -18.68 -4.43 17.14
C ASP A 144 -18.41 -4.96 15.72
N THR A 145 -17.99 -6.23 15.58
CA THR A 145 -17.85 -6.87 14.27
C THR A 145 -19.18 -6.98 13.53
N ILE A 146 -20.28 -7.25 14.26
CA ILE A 146 -21.61 -7.38 13.68
C ILE A 146 -22.06 -6.09 13.01
N TRP A 147 -21.81 -4.93 13.63
CA TRP A 147 -22.16 -3.63 13.07
C TRP A 147 -21.37 -3.31 11.81
N ARG A 148 -20.11 -3.65 11.81
CA ARG A 148 -19.20 -3.49 10.69
C ARG A 148 -19.60 -4.34 9.49
N ASP A 149 -19.88 -5.62 9.71
CA ASP A 149 -20.32 -6.54 8.67
C ASP A 149 -21.67 -6.12 8.10
N SER A 150 -22.58 -5.72 8.97
CA SER A 150 -23.90 -5.22 8.58
C SER A 150 -23.83 -3.93 7.77
N ALA A 151 -22.94 -3.02 8.15
CA ALA A 151 -22.68 -1.79 7.39
C ALA A 151 -22.08 -2.09 6.00
N SER A 152 -21.22 -3.10 5.91
CA SER A 152 -20.65 -3.54 4.63
C SER A 152 -21.73 -4.11 3.70
N VAL A 153 -22.64 -4.93 4.22
CA VAL A 153 -23.77 -5.46 3.44
C VAL A 153 -24.68 -4.33 2.95
N ALA A 154 -25.01 -3.38 3.82
CA ALA A 154 -25.85 -2.23 3.44
C ALA A 154 -25.18 -1.35 2.37
N LEU A 155 -23.90 -1.05 2.55
CA LEU A 155 -23.13 -0.23 1.61
C LEU A 155 -22.98 -0.91 0.24
N SER A 156 -22.82 -2.25 0.21
CA SER A 156 -22.72 -2.98 -1.05
C SER A 156 -23.98 -2.83 -1.92
N GLY A 157 -25.16 -2.94 -1.30
CA GLY A 157 -26.42 -2.67 -1.98
C GLY A 157 -26.51 -1.23 -2.50
N CYS A 158 -26.12 -0.27 -1.69
CA CYS A 158 -26.13 1.16 -2.08
C CYS A 158 -25.17 1.46 -3.25
N LEU A 159 -23.92 0.95 -3.21
CA LEU A 159 -22.95 1.12 -4.29
C LEU A 159 -23.48 0.53 -5.61
N HIS A 160 -23.99 -0.69 -5.57
CA HIS A 160 -24.54 -1.37 -6.73
C HIS A 160 -25.76 -0.63 -7.32
N ALA A 161 -26.72 -0.26 -6.45
CA ALA A 161 -27.90 0.49 -6.87
C ALA A 161 -27.54 1.86 -7.45
N ALA A 162 -26.66 2.60 -6.79
CA ALA A 162 -26.21 3.92 -7.25
C ALA A 162 -25.57 3.83 -8.66
N LYS A 163 -24.70 2.84 -8.89
CA LYS A 163 -24.07 2.64 -10.19
C LYS A 163 -25.09 2.31 -11.28
N LEU A 164 -26.01 1.40 -11.01
CA LEU A 164 -27.05 1.00 -11.97
C LEU A 164 -28.01 2.14 -12.33
N LEU A 165 -28.21 3.08 -11.41
CA LEU A 165 -29.07 4.24 -11.58
C LEU A 165 -28.32 5.48 -12.11
N GLY A 166 -27.00 5.39 -12.30
CA GLY A 166 -26.18 6.52 -12.73
C GLY A 166 -26.06 7.63 -11.67
N HIS A 167 -26.22 7.28 -10.39
CA HIS A 167 -26.09 8.23 -9.29
C HIS A 167 -24.61 8.46 -8.94
N SER A 168 -24.27 9.71 -8.62
CA SER A 168 -22.96 10.06 -8.07
C SER A 168 -22.79 9.57 -6.63
N ASP A 169 -21.54 9.46 -6.18
CA ASP A 169 -21.22 9.13 -4.79
C ASP A 169 -21.90 10.09 -3.80
N ALA A 170 -21.93 11.40 -4.11
CA ALA A 170 -22.59 12.39 -3.27
C ALA A 170 -24.11 12.16 -3.16
N ARG A 171 -24.75 11.78 -4.26
CA ARG A 171 -26.18 11.46 -4.26
C ARG A 171 -26.45 10.20 -3.46
N MET A 172 -25.64 9.17 -3.62
CA MET A 172 -25.73 7.96 -2.82
C MET A 172 -25.57 8.27 -1.32
N ALA A 173 -24.57 9.06 -0.97
CA ALA A 173 -24.34 9.49 0.42
C ALA A 173 -25.57 10.21 1.02
N SER A 174 -26.29 11.03 0.24
CA SER A 174 -27.50 11.69 0.72
C SER A 174 -28.62 10.71 1.08
N TYR A 175 -28.82 9.65 0.30
CA TYR A 175 -29.79 8.59 0.62
C TYR A 175 -29.41 7.82 1.89
N ILE A 176 -28.13 7.54 2.07
CA ILE A 176 -27.67 6.85 3.29
C ILE A 176 -27.86 7.74 4.53
N ARG A 177 -27.56 9.05 4.43
CA ARG A 177 -27.73 10.01 5.55
C ARG A 177 -29.18 10.20 5.95
N SER A 178 -30.09 10.18 4.99
CA SER A 178 -31.52 10.24 5.29
C SER A 178 -32.12 8.95 5.81
N ALA A 179 -31.32 7.86 5.84
CA ALA A 179 -31.76 6.50 6.13
C ALA A 179 -32.94 6.04 5.23
N ASP A 180 -33.13 6.68 4.08
CA ASP A 180 -34.17 6.36 3.11
C ASP A 180 -33.60 5.60 1.91
N LEU A 181 -33.57 4.28 2.03
CA LEU A 181 -33.10 3.39 0.98
C LEU A 181 -34.23 2.76 0.14
N HIS A 182 -35.49 3.16 0.35
CA HIS A 182 -36.63 2.58 -0.36
C HIS A 182 -36.52 2.76 -1.88
N TYR A 183 -35.99 3.88 -2.33
CA TYR A 183 -35.77 4.10 -3.77
C TYR A 183 -34.79 3.09 -4.36
N TYR A 184 -33.67 2.81 -3.69
CA TYR A 184 -32.69 1.82 -4.12
C TYR A 184 -33.26 0.40 -4.03
N GLN A 185 -33.89 0.07 -2.92
CA GLN A 185 -34.55 -1.23 -2.73
C GLN A 185 -35.54 -1.53 -3.86
N ASN A 186 -36.46 -0.61 -4.13
CA ASN A 186 -37.45 -0.77 -5.19
C ASN A 186 -36.82 -0.93 -6.59
N SER A 187 -35.78 -0.14 -6.89
CA SER A 187 -35.09 -0.20 -8.16
C SER A 187 -34.36 -1.52 -8.37
N ILE A 188 -33.67 -2.01 -7.35
CA ILE A 188 -32.94 -3.29 -7.36
C ILE A 188 -33.93 -4.46 -7.42
N THR A 189 -35.00 -4.42 -6.61
CA THR A 189 -36.03 -5.46 -6.63
C THR A 189 -36.68 -5.59 -8.00
N ARG A 190 -37.04 -4.48 -8.63
CA ARG A 190 -37.61 -4.50 -10.00
C ARG A 190 -36.62 -5.05 -11.04
N ARG A 191 -35.36 -4.70 -10.94
CA ARG A 191 -34.31 -5.14 -11.88
C ARG A 191 -34.05 -6.63 -11.82
N TYR A 192 -34.04 -7.19 -10.61
CA TYR A 192 -33.72 -8.60 -10.35
C TYR A 192 -34.96 -9.46 -10.05
N HIS A 193 -36.15 -8.91 -10.26
CA HIS A 193 -37.38 -9.66 -10.15
C HIS A 193 -37.55 -10.60 -11.36
N LYS A 194 -37.12 -11.85 -11.19
CA LYS A 194 -37.46 -12.94 -12.12
C LYS A 194 -38.63 -13.72 -11.57
N ALA A 195 -39.68 -13.86 -12.38
CA ALA A 195 -40.94 -14.47 -11.97
C ALA A 195 -40.84 -15.95 -11.50
N ASP A 196 -39.68 -16.61 -11.74
CA ASP A 196 -39.58 -18.08 -11.63
C ASP A 196 -38.41 -18.60 -10.77
N THR A 197 -37.72 -17.78 -9.99
CA THR A 197 -36.62 -18.27 -9.16
C THR A 197 -36.82 -17.93 -7.70
N ASN A 198 -36.88 -18.96 -6.84
CA ASN A 198 -36.86 -18.85 -5.37
C ASN A 198 -35.51 -18.21 -4.86
N GLN A 199 -34.57 -17.90 -5.71
CA GLN A 199 -33.33 -17.28 -5.36
C GLN A 199 -33.35 -15.79 -5.71
N ARG A 200 -33.50 -14.95 -4.71
CA ARG A 200 -33.37 -13.50 -4.84
C ARG A 200 -31.89 -13.13 -5.07
N HIS A 201 -31.67 -12.17 -5.94
CA HIS A 201 -30.30 -11.65 -6.16
C HIS A 201 -29.73 -11.08 -4.85
N PRO A 202 -28.45 -11.32 -4.51
CA PRO A 202 -27.84 -10.84 -3.25
C PRO A 202 -27.98 -9.34 -3.01
N ALA A 203 -27.95 -8.52 -4.08
CA ALA A 203 -28.20 -7.08 -3.98
C ALA A 203 -29.62 -6.75 -3.44
N ALA A 204 -30.63 -7.52 -3.83
CA ALA A 204 -31.99 -7.34 -3.29
C ALA A 204 -32.05 -7.81 -1.83
N GLN A 205 -31.37 -8.91 -1.50
CA GLN A 205 -31.31 -9.41 -0.13
C GLN A 205 -30.64 -8.42 0.83
N SER A 206 -29.65 -7.66 0.39
CA SER A 206 -28.99 -6.64 1.22
C SER A 206 -29.93 -5.55 1.71
N PHE A 207 -30.94 -5.20 0.91
CA PHE A 207 -31.97 -4.22 1.29
C PHE A 207 -33.11 -4.86 2.08
N ASP A 208 -33.52 -6.09 1.71
CA ASP A 208 -34.57 -6.81 2.45
C ASP A 208 -34.20 -7.02 3.92
N TRP A 209 -32.92 -7.33 4.16
CA TRP A 209 -32.40 -7.46 5.52
C TRP A 209 -32.53 -6.15 6.31
N LEU A 210 -32.22 -4.99 5.72
CA LEU A 210 -32.32 -3.68 6.37
C LEU A 210 -33.74 -3.22 6.62
N SER A 211 -34.70 -3.62 5.80
CA SER A 211 -36.09 -3.16 5.87
C SER A 211 -37.04 -4.07 6.64
N ASN A 212 -36.58 -5.27 7.03
CA ASN A 212 -37.42 -6.25 7.68
C ASN A 212 -37.23 -6.26 9.20
N ASP A 213 -38.20 -5.68 9.93
CA ASP A 213 -38.19 -5.59 11.41
C ASP A 213 -38.22 -6.97 12.11
N ARG A 214 -38.55 -8.04 11.38
CA ARG A 214 -38.48 -9.41 11.92
C ARG A 214 -37.07 -9.99 11.85
N VAL A 215 -36.21 -9.42 11.01
CA VAL A 215 -34.84 -9.90 10.78
C VAL A 215 -33.84 -9.03 11.53
N ILE A 216 -34.04 -7.71 11.54
CA ILE A 216 -33.19 -6.77 12.24
C ILE A 216 -33.96 -5.90 13.19
N ALA A 217 -33.57 -5.87 14.46
CA ALA A 217 -34.20 -4.99 15.44
C ALA A 217 -34.01 -3.50 15.06
N PRO A 218 -35.00 -2.62 15.33
CA PRO A 218 -34.87 -1.19 15.01
C PRO A 218 -33.62 -0.51 15.55
N ASN A 219 -33.19 -0.87 16.77
CA ASN A 219 -31.97 -0.36 17.38
C ASN A 219 -30.71 -0.80 16.61
N THR A 220 -30.71 -2.05 16.15
CA THR A 220 -29.61 -2.61 15.33
C THR A 220 -29.52 -1.85 14.00
N ARG A 221 -30.66 -1.62 13.35
CA ARG A 221 -30.73 -0.82 12.11
C ARG A 221 -30.18 0.58 12.32
N SER A 222 -30.61 1.24 13.40
CA SER A 222 -30.12 2.59 13.74
C SER A 222 -28.60 2.60 13.94
N SER A 223 -28.03 1.58 14.57
CA SER A 223 -26.59 1.43 14.75
C SER A 223 -25.85 1.24 13.43
N VAL A 224 -26.38 0.46 12.50
CA VAL A 224 -25.81 0.29 11.14
C VAL A 224 -25.78 1.64 10.40
N PHE A 225 -26.88 2.38 10.41
CA PHE A 225 -26.94 3.70 9.79
C PHE A 225 -26.03 4.71 10.49
N PHE A 226 -25.87 4.61 11.81
CA PHE A 226 -24.90 5.44 12.54
C PHE A 226 -23.47 5.17 12.07
N VAL A 227 -23.05 3.91 11.98
CA VAL A 227 -21.73 3.53 11.46
C VAL A 227 -21.54 4.07 10.04
N LEU A 228 -22.50 3.82 9.16
CA LEU A 228 -22.45 4.31 7.78
C LEU A 228 -22.35 5.85 7.73
N SER A 229 -23.21 6.56 8.43
CA SER A 229 -23.31 8.02 8.33
C SER A 229 -22.14 8.75 9.01
N GLN A 230 -21.66 8.27 10.14
CA GLN A 230 -20.63 8.96 10.92
C GLN A 230 -19.20 8.52 10.56
N GLN A 231 -18.99 7.27 10.22
CA GLN A 231 -17.65 6.74 10.00
C GLN A 231 -17.34 6.55 8.51
N VAL A 232 -18.27 5.96 7.76
CA VAL A 232 -18.06 5.60 6.36
C VAL A 232 -18.29 6.78 5.41
N LEU A 233 -19.36 7.55 5.61
CA LEU A 233 -19.70 8.64 4.69
C LEU A 233 -18.74 9.83 4.73
N SER A 234 -17.87 9.93 5.72
CA SER A 234 -16.79 10.90 5.71
C SER A 234 -15.89 10.77 4.47
N ALA A 235 -15.71 9.55 3.96
CA ALA A 235 -14.99 9.29 2.71
C ALA A 235 -15.67 9.88 1.48
N PHE A 236 -17.00 9.99 1.48
CA PHE A 236 -17.80 10.52 0.36
C PHE A 236 -17.90 12.06 0.36
N ASP A 237 -17.63 12.68 1.50
CA ASP A 237 -17.54 14.14 1.60
C ASP A 237 -16.20 14.65 1.04
N TYR A 238 -15.30 13.75 0.77
CA TYR A 238 -14.01 14.01 0.17
C TYR A 238 -14.18 14.27 -1.34
N LYS A 239 -14.66 15.47 -1.68
CA LYS A 239 -14.89 15.86 -3.07
C LYS A 239 -13.59 15.79 -3.85
N THR A 240 -13.59 15.00 -4.91
CA THR A 240 -12.56 15.12 -5.94
C THR A 240 -12.71 16.46 -6.63
N VAL A 241 -11.62 17.21 -6.78
CA VAL A 241 -11.60 18.46 -7.55
C VAL A 241 -12.08 18.16 -8.97
N GLU A 242 -12.76 19.13 -9.61
CA GLU A 242 -13.18 18.99 -11.00
C GLU A 242 -11.95 18.76 -11.89
N ALA A 243 -11.76 17.51 -12.27
CA ALA A 243 -10.72 17.08 -13.20
C ALA A 243 -11.40 16.46 -14.42
N GLU A 244 -10.74 16.54 -15.57
CA GLU A 244 -11.17 15.81 -16.78
C GLU A 244 -11.45 14.34 -16.43
N PRO A 245 -12.57 13.75 -16.86
CA PRO A 245 -13.02 12.44 -16.43
C PRO A 245 -12.23 11.29 -17.09
N GLN A 246 -10.91 11.26 -16.90
CA GLN A 246 -10.13 10.09 -17.30
C GLN A 246 -10.34 8.96 -16.29
N ARG A 247 -10.58 7.76 -16.81
CA ARG A 247 -10.78 6.58 -15.95
C ARG A 247 -9.44 6.17 -15.36
N ALA A 248 -9.25 6.42 -14.06
CA ALA A 248 -8.02 6.14 -13.34
C ALA A 248 -7.52 4.67 -13.48
N ILE A 249 -8.43 3.70 -13.60
CA ILE A 249 -8.07 2.27 -13.67
C ILE A 249 -7.44 1.88 -15.02
N LYS A 250 -7.68 2.61 -16.10
CA LYS A 250 -6.99 2.36 -17.39
C LYS A 250 -5.47 2.57 -17.32
N PHE A 251 -5.02 3.31 -16.32
CA PHE A 251 -3.63 3.57 -16.04
C PHE A 251 -2.80 2.28 -15.87
N VAL A 252 -3.35 1.24 -15.24
CA VAL A 252 -2.62 -0.01 -14.90
C VAL A 252 -2.22 -0.83 -16.12
N SER A 253 -2.85 -0.59 -17.27
CA SER A 253 -2.53 -1.29 -18.52
C SER A 253 -1.29 -0.75 -19.25
N SER A 254 -0.69 0.34 -18.78
CA SER A 254 0.48 0.95 -19.42
C SER A 254 1.76 0.58 -18.70
N ALA A 255 2.81 0.21 -19.44
CA ALA A 255 4.04 -0.39 -18.91
C ALA A 255 4.75 0.39 -17.80
N ALA A 256 4.74 1.73 -17.81
CA ALA A 256 5.47 2.54 -16.83
C ALA A 256 4.65 3.71 -16.27
N SER A 257 3.34 3.53 -16.15
CA SER A 257 2.47 4.60 -15.62
C SER A 257 2.67 4.83 -14.12
N THR A 258 2.37 6.04 -13.68
CA THR A 258 2.44 6.40 -12.25
C THR A 258 1.17 7.12 -11.82
N MET A 259 0.61 6.70 -10.70
CA MET A 259 -0.48 7.37 -10.01
C MET A 259 -0.01 7.88 -8.65
N TYR A 260 0.00 9.19 -8.49
CA TYR A 260 0.28 9.81 -7.21
C TYR A 260 -1.01 10.13 -6.45
N MET A 261 -0.98 9.95 -5.15
CA MET A 261 -2.01 10.37 -4.21
C MET A 261 -1.35 11.13 -3.06
N THR A 262 -1.57 12.44 -3.01
CA THR A 262 -1.06 13.28 -1.91
C THR A 262 -2.23 13.68 -1.04
N ILE A 263 -2.23 13.28 0.22
CA ILE A 263 -3.34 13.45 1.16
C ILE A 263 -2.92 14.40 2.26
N PRO A 264 -3.61 15.54 2.47
CA PRO A 264 -3.32 16.44 3.59
C PRO A 264 -3.43 15.72 4.94
N ASN A 265 -2.50 15.98 5.84
CA ASN A 265 -2.44 15.31 7.16
C ASN A 265 -3.75 15.43 7.95
N GLU A 266 -4.39 16.60 7.88
CA GLU A 266 -5.66 16.89 8.55
C GLU A 266 -6.84 16.12 7.96
N ARG A 267 -6.69 15.55 6.77
CA ARG A 267 -7.72 14.80 6.03
C ARG A 267 -7.46 13.31 5.95
N ARG A 268 -6.35 12.83 6.49
CA ARG A 268 -5.89 11.43 6.33
C ARG A 268 -6.95 10.39 6.70
N GLN A 269 -7.61 10.55 7.83
CA GLN A 269 -8.63 9.60 8.29
C GLN A 269 -9.86 9.58 7.37
N GLN A 270 -10.26 10.74 6.84
CA GLN A 270 -11.38 10.84 5.91
C GLN A 270 -11.04 10.24 4.55
N ALA A 271 -9.80 10.40 4.10
CA ALA A 271 -9.35 9.90 2.80
C ALA A 271 -9.02 8.41 2.80
N ALA A 272 -8.63 7.84 3.94
CA ALA A 272 -8.15 6.46 4.02
C ALA A 272 -9.11 5.42 3.40
N PRO A 273 -10.44 5.46 3.59
CA PRO A 273 -11.35 4.52 2.95
C PRO A 273 -11.36 4.64 1.42
N LEU A 274 -11.32 5.86 0.89
CA LEU A 274 -11.29 6.11 -0.55
C LEU A 274 -9.96 5.65 -1.17
N VAL A 275 -8.85 5.95 -0.52
CA VAL A 275 -7.50 5.57 -0.95
C VAL A 275 -7.36 4.05 -0.95
N SER A 276 -7.78 3.39 0.14
CA SER A 276 -7.75 1.92 0.23
C SER A 276 -8.62 1.27 -0.84
N ALA A 277 -9.84 1.75 -1.04
CA ALA A 277 -10.73 1.24 -2.06
C ALA A 277 -10.18 1.44 -3.49
N PHE A 278 -9.50 2.56 -3.76
CA PHE A 278 -8.84 2.80 -5.03
C PHE A 278 -7.69 1.80 -5.27
N ILE A 279 -6.82 1.62 -4.29
CA ILE A 279 -5.68 0.69 -4.40
C ILE A 279 -6.18 -0.74 -4.62
N GLU A 280 -7.16 -1.19 -3.85
CA GLU A 280 -7.77 -2.52 -4.02
C GLU A 280 -8.40 -2.70 -5.41
N ALA A 281 -9.06 -1.67 -5.94
CA ALA A 281 -9.61 -1.70 -7.28
C ALA A 281 -8.50 -1.83 -8.35
N VAL A 282 -7.37 -1.16 -8.16
CA VAL A 282 -6.21 -1.28 -9.05
C VAL A 282 -5.57 -2.66 -8.94
N VAL A 283 -5.40 -3.18 -7.73
CA VAL A 283 -4.89 -4.54 -7.49
C VAL A 283 -5.78 -5.59 -8.17
N ALA A 284 -7.10 -5.46 -8.04
CA ALA A 284 -8.05 -6.36 -8.68
C ALA A 284 -7.95 -6.29 -10.22
N ALA A 285 -7.88 -5.08 -10.79
CA ALA A 285 -7.71 -4.87 -12.22
C ALA A 285 -6.38 -5.43 -12.74
N TRP A 286 -5.29 -5.24 -11.97
CA TRP A 286 -3.98 -5.80 -12.27
C TRP A 286 -4.00 -7.33 -12.31
N ARG A 287 -4.58 -7.96 -11.31
CA ARG A 287 -4.74 -9.43 -11.25
C ARG A 287 -5.56 -9.95 -12.42
N GLN A 288 -6.65 -9.27 -12.77
CA GLN A 288 -7.49 -9.64 -13.90
C GLN A 288 -6.71 -9.55 -15.22
N GLN A 289 -5.94 -8.48 -15.42
CA GLN A 289 -5.12 -8.29 -16.62
C GLN A 289 -4.05 -9.39 -16.73
N ARG A 290 -3.35 -9.71 -15.64
CA ARG A 290 -2.32 -10.76 -15.65
C ARG A 290 -2.89 -12.15 -15.93
N ARG A 291 -4.09 -12.45 -15.46
CA ARG A 291 -4.79 -13.71 -15.80
C ARG A 291 -5.17 -13.79 -17.27
N ALA A 292 -5.55 -12.65 -17.87
CA ALA A 292 -5.93 -12.59 -19.29
C ALA A 292 -4.72 -12.67 -20.24
N HIS A 293 -3.56 -12.16 -19.83
CA HIS A 293 -2.33 -12.04 -20.64
C HIS A 293 -1.17 -12.80 -19.96
N ALA A 294 -1.41 -14.04 -19.52
CA ALA A 294 -0.40 -14.84 -18.86
C ALA A 294 0.86 -14.98 -19.74
N ARG A 295 1.99 -14.43 -19.27
CA ARG A 295 3.38 -14.59 -19.71
C ARG A 295 4.04 -13.60 -20.67
N GLU A 296 3.39 -12.54 -21.15
CA GLU A 296 4.09 -11.65 -22.10
C GLU A 296 4.83 -10.47 -21.42
N ASP A 297 4.51 -10.14 -20.17
CA ASP A 297 5.13 -9.01 -19.47
C ASP A 297 5.60 -9.39 -18.07
N ASP A 298 6.92 -9.34 -17.85
CA ASP A 298 7.54 -9.45 -16.51
C ASP A 298 7.33 -8.19 -15.65
N ALA A 299 6.48 -7.27 -16.07
CA ALA A 299 6.21 -6.03 -15.35
C ALA A 299 5.62 -6.31 -13.97
N THR A 300 6.08 -5.57 -12.97
CA THR A 300 5.52 -5.58 -11.61
C THR A 300 4.86 -4.26 -11.28
N LEU A 301 3.69 -4.34 -10.65
CA LEU A 301 3.02 -3.21 -10.05
C LEU A 301 3.67 -2.90 -8.70
N LEU A 302 4.23 -1.71 -8.55
CA LEU A 302 4.80 -1.24 -7.30
C LEU A 302 3.80 -0.38 -6.53
N LEU A 303 3.46 -0.79 -5.31
CA LEU A 303 2.70 0.00 -4.35
C LEU A 303 3.67 0.63 -3.35
N VAL A 304 3.70 1.96 -3.26
CA VAL A 304 4.50 2.70 -2.28
C VAL A 304 3.56 3.46 -1.36
N LEU A 305 3.51 3.03 -0.09
CA LEU A 305 2.55 3.49 0.91
C LEU A 305 3.31 4.19 2.06
N ASP A 306 3.45 5.50 1.96
CA ASP A 306 4.00 6.30 3.05
C ASP A 306 2.92 6.46 4.14
N GLU A 307 3.29 6.24 5.41
CA GLU A 307 2.34 6.23 6.53
C GLU A 307 1.16 5.24 6.34
N ALA A 308 1.44 4.01 5.90
CA ALA A 308 0.44 3.03 5.50
C ALA A 308 -0.72 2.84 6.50
N ALA A 309 -0.42 2.78 7.79
CA ALA A 309 -1.44 2.61 8.83
C ALA A 309 -2.44 3.77 8.94
N ASN A 310 -2.04 4.97 8.50
CA ASN A 310 -2.84 6.19 8.67
C ASN A 310 -3.66 6.57 7.44
N ILE A 311 -3.13 6.29 6.24
CA ILE A 311 -3.71 6.80 4.98
C ILE A 311 -4.11 5.72 4.00
N SER A 312 -3.65 4.50 4.19
CA SER A 312 -3.97 3.36 3.34
C SER A 312 -3.96 2.05 4.14
N PRO A 313 -4.79 1.92 5.19
CA PRO A 313 -4.87 0.67 5.95
C PRO A 313 -5.56 -0.40 5.11
N LEU A 314 -4.84 -0.91 4.10
CA LEU A 314 -5.37 -1.91 3.17
C LEU A 314 -5.76 -3.17 3.92
N PRO A 315 -7.02 -3.61 3.88
CA PRO A 315 -7.42 -4.86 4.53
C PRO A 315 -6.69 -6.08 3.95
N SER A 316 -6.34 -6.02 2.66
CA SER A 316 -5.63 -7.10 1.97
C SER A 316 -4.11 -7.06 2.17
N LEU A 317 -3.53 -6.12 2.93
CA LEU A 317 -2.08 -5.95 3.01
C LEU A 317 -1.36 -7.23 3.41
N ALA A 318 -1.80 -7.92 4.46
CA ALA A 318 -1.21 -9.19 4.88
C ALA A 318 -1.22 -10.25 3.75
N GLY A 319 -2.34 -10.34 3.02
CA GLY A 319 -2.47 -11.19 1.85
C GLY A 319 -1.55 -10.79 0.69
N LEU A 320 -1.39 -9.48 0.45
CA LEU A 320 -0.46 -8.97 -0.57
C LEU A 320 1.00 -9.28 -0.23
N LEU A 321 1.38 -9.15 1.04
CA LEU A 321 2.73 -9.49 1.51
C LEU A 321 3.04 -11.00 1.41
N THR A 322 2.02 -11.84 1.43
CA THR A 322 2.18 -13.30 1.36
C THR A 322 2.14 -13.82 -0.07
N SER A 323 1.23 -13.32 -0.90
CA SER A 323 0.96 -13.88 -2.24
C SER A 323 1.10 -12.88 -3.39
N GLY A 324 1.21 -11.58 -3.10
CA GLY A 324 1.22 -10.52 -4.11
C GLY A 324 2.38 -10.62 -5.10
N ALA A 325 3.53 -11.11 -4.65
CA ALA A 325 4.70 -11.32 -5.51
C ALA A 325 4.40 -12.28 -6.68
N GLY A 326 3.65 -13.36 -6.42
CA GLY A 326 3.19 -14.29 -7.46
C GLY A 326 2.27 -13.64 -8.50
N ASP A 327 1.53 -12.60 -8.09
CA ASP A 327 0.70 -11.78 -8.96
C ASP A 327 1.49 -10.63 -9.65
N GLY A 328 2.81 -10.54 -9.43
CA GLY A 328 3.65 -9.43 -9.89
C GLY A 328 3.31 -8.11 -9.20
N ILE A 329 2.99 -8.14 -7.91
CA ILE A 329 2.74 -6.96 -7.08
C ILE A 329 3.84 -6.87 -6.02
N GLN A 330 4.52 -5.75 -5.97
CA GLN A 330 5.49 -5.43 -4.93
C GLN A 330 4.94 -4.33 -4.03
N VAL A 331 5.16 -4.45 -2.73
CA VAL A 331 4.72 -3.47 -1.75
C VAL A 331 5.93 -2.92 -0.99
N VAL A 332 6.05 -1.61 -0.98
CA VAL A 332 6.96 -0.85 -0.12
C VAL A 332 6.10 0.03 0.77
N PHE A 333 6.12 -0.22 2.06
CA PHE A 333 5.28 0.52 2.98
C PHE A 333 6.05 0.98 4.21
N ALA A 334 5.64 2.13 4.73
CA ALA A 334 6.32 2.76 5.84
C ALA A 334 5.43 2.87 7.07
N LEU A 335 6.02 2.56 8.23
CA LEU A 335 5.46 2.76 9.55
C LEU A 335 6.37 3.73 10.33
N GLN A 336 5.79 4.50 11.24
CA GLN A 336 6.57 5.33 12.15
C GLN A 336 7.12 4.50 13.32
N GLU A 337 6.32 3.54 13.77
CA GLU A 337 6.62 2.61 14.85
C GLU A 337 6.00 1.24 14.57
N PRO A 338 6.57 0.13 15.06
CA PRO A 338 6.03 -1.21 14.92
C PRO A 338 4.58 -1.33 15.42
N SER A 339 4.25 -0.63 16.50
CA SER A 339 2.92 -0.61 17.12
C SER A 339 1.79 -0.16 16.18
N GLN A 340 2.10 0.58 15.11
CA GLN A 340 1.12 0.98 14.10
C GLN A 340 0.54 -0.21 13.33
N SER A 341 1.21 -1.37 13.34
CA SER A 341 0.66 -2.61 12.75
C SER A 341 -0.69 -3.01 13.35
N LYS A 342 -1.01 -2.56 14.57
CA LYS A 342 -2.32 -2.79 15.22
C LYS A 342 -3.51 -2.27 14.38
N ALA A 343 -3.27 -1.37 13.42
CA ALA A 343 -4.29 -0.93 12.47
C ALA A 343 -4.90 -2.10 11.66
N TRP A 344 -4.20 -3.23 11.55
CA TRP A 344 -4.66 -4.44 10.88
C TRP A 344 -5.24 -5.51 11.80
N GLY A 345 -5.42 -5.19 13.10
CA GLY A 345 -6.04 -6.12 14.06
C GLY A 345 -5.27 -7.44 14.17
N ASP A 346 -5.96 -8.56 13.91
CA ASP A 346 -5.39 -9.90 14.01
C ASP A 346 -4.27 -10.15 13.00
N ASP A 347 -4.25 -9.43 11.89
CA ASP A 347 -3.21 -9.51 10.86
C ASP A 347 -1.95 -8.69 11.18
N ALA A 348 -1.90 -7.96 12.32
CA ALA A 348 -0.79 -7.11 12.71
C ALA A 348 0.58 -7.83 12.68
N GLY A 349 0.61 -9.08 13.17
CA GLY A 349 1.81 -9.91 13.15
C GLY A 349 2.24 -10.27 11.73
N ALA A 350 1.27 -10.62 10.87
CA ALA A 350 1.53 -10.96 9.47
C ALA A 350 2.04 -9.73 8.68
N VAL A 351 1.54 -8.53 8.97
CA VAL A 351 2.02 -7.29 8.35
C VAL A 351 3.47 -6.99 8.74
N LEU A 352 3.86 -7.19 10.00
CA LEU A 352 5.25 -6.97 10.43
C LEU A 352 6.23 -8.02 9.89
N SER A 353 5.80 -9.28 9.79
CA SER A 353 6.67 -10.41 9.40
C SER A 353 6.59 -10.78 7.92
N GLY A 354 5.58 -10.31 7.20
CA GLY A 354 5.32 -10.68 5.80
C GLY A 354 6.32 -10.08 4.79
N SER A 355 7.05 -9.02 5.18
CA SER A 355 8.06 -8.41 4.33
C SER A 355 9.40 -9.11 4.50
N ARG A 356 9.98 -9.61 3.38
CA ARG A 356 11.34 -10.19 3.40
C ARG A 356 12.44 -9.15 3.59
N LEU A 357 12.17 -7.90 3.22
CA LEU A 357 13.08 -6.79 3.43
C LEU A 357 12.53 -5.88 4.52
N LEU A 358 13.41 -5.53 5.46
CA LEU A 358 13.13 -4.61 6.54
C LEU A 358 14.20 -3.53 6.58
N SER A 359 13.77 -2.28 6.47
CA SER A 359 14.63 -1.12 6.68
C SER A 359 14.26 -0.41 7.96
N ILE A 360 15.22 -0.27 8.86
CA ILE A 360 15.04 0.43 10.13
C ILE A 360 15.89 1.69 10.12
N LEU A 361 15.23 2.82 10.30
CA LEU A 361 15.88 4.11 10.36
C LEU A 361 16.17 4.52 11.81
N PRO A 362 17.19 5.36 12.04
CA PRO A 362 17.54 5.81 13.38
C PRO A 362 16.38 6.47 14.11
N GLY A 363 16.31 6.25 15.42
CA GLY A 363 15.33 6.87 16.31
C GLY A 363 14.10 6.03 16.65
N VAL A 364 14.01 4.79 16.17
CA VAL A 364 13.01 3.82 16.66
C VAL A 364 13.27 3.52 18.13
N ARG A 365 12.21 3.60 18.96
CA ARG A 365 12.32 3.50 20.42
C ARG A 365 11.66 2.25 21.03
N ASP A 366 11.06 1.40 20.20
CA ASP A 366 10.45 0.14 20.65
C ASP A 366 11.56 -0.85 21.03
N GLU A 367 11.84 -0.90 22.33
CA GLU A 367 12.95 -1.72 22.87
C GLU A 367 12.71 -3.21 22.69
N GLU A 368 11.48 -3.66 22.85
CA GLU A 368 11.13 -5.06 22.68
C GLU A 368 11.32 -5.50 21.23
N TYR A 369 10.83 -4.70 20.28
CA TYR A 369 10.99 -4.95 18.86
C TYR A 369 12.47 -4.97 18.44
N LEU A 370 13.24 -3.98 18.88
CA LEU A 370 14.68 -3.91 18.60
C LEU A 370 15.46 -5.08 19.22
N ALA A 371 15.10 -5.49 20.43
CA ALA A 371 15.70 -6.64 21.10
C ALA A 371 15.41 -7.94 20.35
N ASN A 372 14.18 -8.13 19.88
CA ASN A 372 13.79 -9.28 19.08
C ASN A 372 14.54 -9.32 17.75
N LEU A 373 14.69 -8.19 17.07
CA LEU A 373 15.48 -8.09 15.84
C LEU A 373 16.97 -8.38 16.09
N ALA A 374 17.54 -7.86 17.16
CA ALA A 374 18.92 -8.15 17.54
C ALA A 374 19.13 -9.65 17.79
N GLN A 375 18.18 -10.33 18.46
CA GLN A 375 18.24 -11.78 18.65
C GLN A 375 18.14 -12.54 17.31
N LEU A 376 17.28 -12.10 16.41
CA LEU A 376 17.17 -12.69 15.07
C LEU A 376 18.47 -12.52 14.30
N SER A 377 19.12 -11.36 14.37
CA SER A 377 20.39 -11.10 13.69
C SER A 377 21.52 -11.98 14.22
N HIS A 378 21.52 -12.32 15.50
CA HIS A 378 22.53 -13.21 16.09
C HIS A 378 22.29 -14.70 15.81
N LYS A 379 21.05 -15.11 15.60
CA LYS A 379 20.73 -16.46 15.16
C LYS A 379 21.13 -16.71 13.68
N GLU A 380 21.62 -15.71 13.01
CA GLU A 380 21.97 -15.75 11.60
C GLU A 380 23.11 -16.75 11.28
N VAL A 381 24.03 -16.96 12.22
CA VAL A 381 25.02 -18.03 12.10
C VAL A 381 24.38 -19.41 11.92
N ALA A 382 23.12 -19.56 12.37
CA ALA A 382 22.35 -20.81 12.25
C ALA A 382 21.32 -20.80 11.11
N TYR A 383 20.86 -19.63 10.62
CA TYR A 383 19.68 -19.53 9.74
C TYR A 383 19.84 -18.69 8.48
N ASP A 384 21.05 -18.30 8.07
CA ASP A 384 21.28 -17.56 6.82
C ASP A 384 20.52 -16.22 6.70
N LEU A 385 20.35 -15.47 7.80
CA LEU A 385 19.81 -14.12 7.82
C LEU A 385 20.92 -13.13 7.40
N ASN A 386 20.68 -12.28 6.41
CA ASN A 386 21.60 -11.21 6.04
C ASN A 386 21.18 -9.91 6.74
N VAL A 387 21.85 -9.58 7.83
CA VAL A 387 21.72 -8.28 8.51
C VAL A 387 22.74 -7.32 7.91
N ILE A 388 22.28 -6.17 7.47
CA ILE A 388 23.13 -5.15 6.84
C ILE A 388 23.41 -4.06 7.89
N VAL A 389 24.64 -3.99 8.39
CA VAL A 389 25.12 -3.03 9.41
C VAL A 389 26.41 -2.38 8.92
N SER A 390 26.85 -1.31 9.59
CA SER A 390 28.00 -0.48 9.28
C SER A 390 29.32 -1.27 9.01
N PRO A 391 30.17 -0.83 8.03
CA PRO A 391 31.41 -1.52 7.64
C PRO A 391 32.44 -1.70 8.75
N GLU A 392 32.40 -0.88 9.79
CA GLU A 392 33.31 -0.96 10.95
C GLU A 392 33.15 -2.27 11.73
N TRP A 393 32.12 -3.02 11.44
CA TRP A 393 31.72 -4.24 12.14
C TRP A 393 32.16 -5.54 11.49
N VAL A 394 32.62 -5.50 10.26
CA VAL A 394 32.90 -6.68 9.42
C VAL A 394 34.23 -7.36 9.78
N GLY A 395 35.05 -6.77 10.66
CA GLY A 395 36.41 -7.24 10.98
C GLY A 395 36.57 -8.18 12.19
N GLY A 396 35.51 -8.62 12.82
CA GLY A 396 35.58 -9.41 14.06
C GLY A 396 35.41 -10.90 13.93
N ASP A 397 36.21 -11.66 14.68
CA ASP A 397 36.21 -13.11 14.76
C ASP A 397 34.84 -13.68 15.18
N ARG A 398 34.36 -14.72 14.53
CA ARG A 398 32.97 -15.21 14.49
C ARG A 398 32.51 -15.98 15.75
N TYR A 399 33.36 -16.13 16.74
CA TYR A 399 33.07 -16.86 17.97
C TYR A 399 32.93 -15.93 19.17
N ALA A 400 31.81 -15.22 19.21
CA ALA A 400 31.53 -14.30 20.29
C ALA A 400 31.06 -15.01 21.55
N THR A 401 31.63 -14.62 22.68
CA THR A 401 31.13 -14.94 24.04
C THR A 401 29.82 -14.20 24.31
N ALA A 402 29.05 -14.63 25.31
CA ALA A 402 27.79 -13.96 25.68
C ALA A 402 27.96 -12.45 25.94
N GLU A 403 29.12 -12.02 26.49
CA GLU A 403 29.43 -10.61 26.70
C GLU A 403 29.55 -9.82 25.38
N ARG A 404 30.15 -10.42 24.38
CA ARG A 404 30.27 -9.82 23.06
C ARG A 404 28.90 -9.69 22.40
N LEU A 405 28.02 -10.67 22.52
CA LEU A 405 26.63 -10.61 22.04
C LEU A 405 25.84 -9.49 22.71
N ILE A 406 26.06 -9.26 24.02
CA ILE A 406 25.45 -8.14 24.75
C ILE A 406 25.97 -6.79 24.22
N GLN A 407 27.29 -6.67 23.99
CA GLN A 407 27.88 -5.45 23.41
C GLN A 407 27.40 -5.20 21.99
N GLU A 408 27.28 -6.24 21.18
CA GLU A 408 26.75 -6.18 19.83
C GLU A 408 25.29 -5.73 19.82
N ARG A 409 24.48 -6.30 20.69
CA ARG A 409 23.10 -5.87 20.88
C ARG A 409 23.01 -4.39 21.26
N GLN A 410 23.81 -3.94 22.23
CA GLN A 410 23.85 -2.54 22.64
C GLN A 410 24.35 -1.62 21.53
N TYR A 411 25.27 -2.09 20.69
CA TYR A 411 25.76 -1.35 19.54
C TYR A 411 24.64 -1.17 18.49
N ILE A 412 23.94 -2.23 18.10
CA ILE A 412 22.81 -2.16 17.18
C ILE A 412 21.73 -1.23 17.73
N GLU A 413 21.35 -1.38 19.00
CA GLU A 413 20.37 -0.52 19.65
C GLU A 413 20.80 0.95 19.63
N ARG A 414 22.10 1.24 19.88
CA ARG A 414 22.63 2.61 19.80
C ARG A 414 22.63 3.17 18.38
N GLN A 415 22.98 2.36 17.38
CA GLN A 415 22.94 2.77 15.97
C GLN A 415 21.50 3.05 15.50
N LEU A 416 20.55 2.23 15.91
CA LEU A 416 19.13 2.41 15.58
C LEU A 416 18.51 3.62 16.32
N ARG A 417 19.04 4.00 17.48
CA ARG A 417 18.61 5.17 18.27
C ARG A 417 19.41 6.44 18.00
N GLY A 418 20.56 6.32 17.32
CA GLY A 418 21.55 7.39 17.14
C GLY A 418 21.13 8.49 16.17
N GLU A 419 22.03 9.45 15.94
CA GLU A 419 21.81 10.60 15.07
C GLU A 419 21.52 10.22 13.60
N PRO A 420 20.80 11.06 12.84
CA PRO A 420 20.47 10.80 11.44
C PRO A 420 21.74 10.66 10.61
N SER A 421 22.17 9.44 10.38
CA SER A 421 23.24 9.13 9.45
C SER A 421 22.65 8.99 8.05
N ARG A 422 23.45 9.27 7.01
CA ARG A 422 23.06 8.97 5.61
C ARG A 422 22.99 7.47 5.32
N ARG A 423 23.19 6.63 6.32
CA ARG A 423 23.20 5.16 6.23
C ARG A 423 21.95 4.61 6.88
N HIS A 424 21.35 3.62 6.28
CA HIS A 424 20.20 2.90 6.81
C HIS A 424 20.50 1.38 6.81
N HIS A 425 19.81 0.66 7.68
CA HIS A 425 20.04 -0.75 7.88
C HIS A 425 18.93 -1.56 7.22
N PHE A 426 19.31 -2.55 6.42
CA PHE A 426 18.39 -3.48 5.79
C PHE A 426 18.57 -4.87 6.38
N LEU A 427 17.45 -5.45 6.78
CA LEU A 427 17.34 -6.85 7.17
C LEU A 427 16.61 -7.61 6.06
N ARG A 428 17.23 -8.65 5.52
CA ARG A 428 16.56 -9.57 4.61
C ARG A 428 16.21 -10.85 5.38
N LEU A 429 14.93 -11.06 5.63
CA LEU A 429 14.43 -12.28 6.26
C LEU A 429 14.19 -13.32 5.17
N LYS A 430 14.99 -14.38 5.12
CA LYS A 430 14.74 -15.53 4.26
C LYS A 430 13.80 -16.50 4.96
N ALA A 431 12.80 -17.01 4.24
CA ALA A 431 12.07 -18.19 4.68
C ALA A 431 13.05 -19.36 4.79
N ALA A 432 12.97 -20.10 5.88
CA ALA A 432 13.78 -21.28 6.09
C ALA A 432 13.49 -22.33 4.98
N GLN A 433 14.32 -22.36 3.95
CA GLN A 433 14.43 -23.54 3.09
C GLN A 433 15.56 -24.42 3.61
N PRO A 434 15.41 -25.74 3.63
CA PRO A 434 16.52 -26.63 3.93
C PRO A 434 17.54 -26.50 2.81
N VAL A 435 18.57 -25.70 3.02
CA VAL A 435 19.60 -25.46 2.01
C VAL A 435 20.71 -26.47 2.19
N ALA A 436 20.95 -27.22 1.11
CA ALA A 436 22.22 -27.88 0.88
C ALA A 436 23.37 -26.87 1.04
N ARG A 437 24.36 -27.23 1.82
CA ARG A 437 25.56 -26.48 2.19
C ARG A 437 26.15 -25.68 1.04
N GLN A 438 25.86 -24.40 0.95
CA GLN A 438 26.69 -23.47 0.21
C GLN A 438 27.28 -22.46 1.20
N ARG A 439 28.60 -22.54 1.40
CA ARG A 439 29.38 -21.58 2.20
C ARG A 439 29.20 -20.19 1.60
N ARG A 440 28.42 -19.32 2.22
CA ARG A 440 28.42 -17.89 1.91
C ARG A 440 29.09 -17.11 3.03
N ARG A 441 30.08 -16.32 2.64
CA ARG A 441 30.77 -15.29 3.42
C ARG A 441 29.95 -14.00 3.41
N ASP A 442 28.73 -14.02 3.87
CA ASP A 442 27.90 -12.81 3.81
C ASP A 442 27.67 -12.31 5.23
N GLY A 443 28.48 -11.38 5.64
CA GLY A 443 28.27 -10.57 6.84
C GLY A 443 27.20 -9.50 6.66
N ILE A 444 26.92 -8.81 7.73
CA ILE A 444 26.09 -7.62 7.77
C ILE A 444 26.64 -6.58 6.77
N ARG A 445 25.82 -6.09 5.84
CA ARG A 445 26.22 -5.08 4.86
C ARG A 445 25.58 -3.73 5.16
N CYS A 446 26.38 -2.68 5.03
CA CYS A 446 25.89 -1.30 5.08
C CYS A 446 25.54 -0.81 3.68
N ILE A 447 24.39 -0.18 3.54
CA ILE A 447 23.95 0.43 2.29
C ILE A 447 23.98 1.94 2.46
N GLU A 448 24.62 2.63 1.51
CA GLU A 448 24.66 4.08 1.48
C GLU A 448 23.37 4.63 0.85
N ASP A 449 22.94 5.76 1.39
CA ASP A 449 21.81 6.51 0.84
C ASP A 449 22.17 7.09 -0.52
N ASP A 450 21.38 6.79 -1.53
CA ASP A 450 21.59 7.27 -2.91
C ASP A 450 20.62 8.40 -3.30
N THR A 451 19.90 8.95 -2.34
CA THR A 451 18.91 10.02 -2.59
C THR A 451 19.55 11.18 -3.36
N ALA A 452 20.75 11.62 -2.94
CA ALA A 452 21.42 12.74 -3.57
C ALA A 452 21.77 12.45 -5.04
N ASN A 453 22.18 11.21 -5.36
CA ASN A 453 22.53 10.82 -6.73
C ASN A 453 21.30 10.63 -7.62
N VAL A 454 20.19 10.13 -7.08
CA VAL A 454 18.93 9.98 -7.83
C VAL A 454 18.29 11.35 -8.06
N LEU A 455 18.33 12.25 -7.07
CA LEU A 455 17.75 13.59 -7.19
C LEU A 455 18.62 14.55 -7.99
N SER A 456 19.96 14.48 -7.87
CA SER A 456 20.87 15.34 -8.66
C SER A 456 20.80 15.07 -10.17
N VAL A 457 20.41 13.87 -10.56
CA VAL A 457 20.14 13.51 -11.97
C VAL A 457 18.89 14.20 -12.52
N LEU A 458 18.05 14.74 -11.65
CA LEU A 458 16.81 15.43 -12.00
C LEU A 458 17.00 16.94 -12.19
N GLU A 459 18.14 17.51 -11.73
CA GLU A 459 18.48 18.93 -11.84
C GLU A 459 19.34 19.25 -13.08
N GLU A 460 19.93 18.25 -13.74
CA GLU A 460 20.61 18.36 -15.05
C GLU A 460 19.64 18.03 -16.23
#